data_2e6d45dcaf5eb53db4229f1b0e2bee89
#
_entry.id   2e6d45dcaf5eb53db4229f1b0e2bee89
#
_cell.length_a   1.000
_cell.length_b   1.000
_cell.length_c   1.000
_cell.angle_alpha   90.00
_cell.angle_beta   90.00
_cell.angle_gamma   90.00
#
_symmetry.space_group_name_H-M   'P 1'
#
loop_
_entity.id
_entity.type
_entity.pdbx_description
1 polymer ?
#
loop_
_entity_poly.entity_id
_entity_poly.type
_entity_poly.pdbx_seq_one_letter_code
_entity_poly.pdbx_strand_id
1 'polypeptide(L)' 'MSTFSIHTLGCKLNYSESSHISRKLQERGFSLSNTPDYILVNTCAVT' A
#
# COMPACT_ATOMS: atom_id res chain seq x y z
N MET A 1 -12.78 -8.67 -8.99
CA MET A 1 -12.28 -7.64 -8.09
C MET A 1 -10.78 -7.77 -7.90
N SER A 2 -10.07 -6.67 -8.05
CA SER A 2 -8.62 -6.70 -7.88
C SER A 2 -8.25 -6.61 -6.41
N THR A 3 -7.21 -7.34 -6.02
CA THR A 3 -6.71 -7.34 -4.66
C THR A 3 -5.29 -6.82 -4.64
N PHE A 4 -4.89 -6.28 -3.49
CA PHE A 4 -3.55 -5.71 -3.35
C PHE A 4 -3.04 -5.89 -1.94
N SER A 5 -1.72 -5.75 -1.79
CA SER A 5 -1.11 -5.62 -0.48
C SER A 5 -0.05 -4.53 -0.56
N ILE A 6 0.29 -3.97 0.60
CA ILE A 6 1.29 -2.91 0.68
C ILE A 6 2.35 -3.33 1.68
N HIS A 7 3.60 -3.29 1.24
CA HIS A 7 4.75 -3.50 2.10
C HIS A 7 5.45 -2.17 2.31
N THR A 8 5.52 -1.73 3.55
CA THR A 8 6.15 -0.45 3.88
C THR A 8 7.52 -0.72 4.47
N LEU A 9 8.53 -0.16 3.83
CA LEU A 9 9.91 -0.26 4.29
C LEU A 9 10.39 1.15 4.59
N GLY A 10 10.85 1.38 5.81
CA GLY A 10 11.44 2.66 6.13
C GLY A 10 10.84 3.33 7.36
N CYS A 11 10.63 4.64 7.27
CA CYS A 11 10.28 5.45 8.44
C CYS A 11 8.78 5.59 8.64
N LYS A 12 8.41 6.26 9.75
CA LYS A 12 6.99 6.44 10.10
C LYS A 12 6.19 7.20 9.05
N LEU A 13 6.84 8.10 8.33
CA LEU A 13 6.16 8.86 7.28
C LEU A 13 5.65 7.94 6.18
N ASN A 14 6.42 6.89 5.87
CA ASN A 14 6.01 5.92 4.85
C ASN A 14 4.76 5.15 5.27
N TYR A 15 4.63 4.87 6.56
CA TYR A 15 3.43 4.18 7.04
C TYR A 15 2.19 5.03 6.86
N SER A 16 2.29 6.33 7.12
CA SER A 16 1.16 7.25 6.91
C SER A 16 0.79 7.30 5.44
N GLU A 17 1.77 7.37 4.55
CA GLU A 17 1.51 7.38 3.12
C GLU A 17 0.90 6.07 2.65
N SER A 18 1.39 4.94 3.17
CA SER A 18 0.84 3.65 2.82
C SER A 18 -0.63 3.54 3.20
N SER A 19 -0.99 4.04 4.38
CA SER A 19 -2.39 4.05 4.80
C SER A 19 -3.25 4.87 3.86
N HIS A 20 -2.75 6.01 3.44
CA HIS A 20 -3.46 6.89 2.52
C HIS A 20 -3.66 6.24 1.16
N ILE A 21 -2.61 5.61 0.65
CA ILE A 21 -2.67 4.91 -0.63
C ILE A 21 -3.66 3.74 -0.56
N SER A 22 -3.59 2.97 0.53
CA SER A 22 -4.49 1.86 0.73
C SER A 22 -5.95 2.31 0.69
N ARG A 23 -6.24 3.40 1.38
CA ARG A 23 -7.59 3.94 1.44
C ARG A 23 -8.09 4.35 0.05
N LYS A 24 -7.23 5.02 -0.72
CA LYS A 24 -7.59 5.45 -2.06
C LYS A 24 -7.85 4.28 -2.99
N LEU A 25 -7.05 3.24 -2.88
CA LEU A 25 -7.25 2.05 -3.69
C LEU A 25 -8.56 1.35 -3.34
N GLN A 26 -8.89 1.28 -2.06
CA GLN A 26 -10.15 0.68 -1.63
C GLN A 26 -11.34 1.47 -2.16
N GLU A 27 -11.23 2.79 -2.22
CA GLU A 27 -12.27 3.63 -2.77
C GLU A 27 -12.50 3.35 -4.25
N ARG A 28 -11.48 2.85 -4.94
CA ARG A 28 -11.57 2.52 -6.36
C ARG A 28 -11.96 1.07 -6.63
N GLY A 29 -12.28 0.33 -5.59
CA GLY A 29 -12.75 -1.03 -5.74
C GLY A 29 -11.70 -2.10 -5.49
N PHE A 30 -10.50 -1.74 -5.11
CA PHE A 30 -9.47 -2.70 -4.73
C PHE A 30 -9.70 -3.17 -3.30
N SER A 31 -9.28 -4.39 -3.00
CA SER A 31 -9.40 -4.95 -1.65
C SER A 31 -8.04 -5.43 -1.16
N LEU A 32 -7.80 -5.27 0.13
CA LEU A 32 -6.60 -5.82 0.76
C LEU A 32 -6.73 -7.33 0.86
N SER A 33 -5.64 -8.04 0.58
CA SER A 33 -5.68 -9.50 0.59
C SER A 33 -4.32 -10.07 0.95
N ASN A 34 -4.33 -11.27 1.53
CA ASN A 34 -3.11 -12.04 1.79
C ASN A 34 -2.60 -12.71 0.53
N THR A 35 -3.46 -12.83 -0.49
CA THR A 35 -3.08 -13.39 -1.78
C THR A 35 -3.40 -12.36 -2.85
N PRO A 36 -2.63 -11.26 -2.89
CA PRO A 36 -2.96 -10.14 -3.75
C PRO A 36 -2.56 -10.34 -5.20
N ASP A 37 -3.30 -9.70 -6.09
CA ASP A 37 -2.93 -9.62 -7.50
C ASP A 37 -1.81 -8.61 -7.70
N TYR A 38 -1.74 -7.60 -6.84
CA TYR A 38 -0.74 -6.54 -6.93
C TYR A 38 -0.06 -6.34 -5.59
N ILE A 39 1.25 -6.17 -5.61
CA ILE A 39 2.03 -5.87 -4.42
C ILE A 39 2.68 -4.51 -4.60
N LEU A 40 2.39 -3.62 -3.67
CA LEU A 40 2.98 -2.29 -3.66
C LEU A 40 4.07 -2.25 -2.61
N VAL A 41 5.23 -1.76 -2.99
CA VAL A 41 6.35 -1.62 -2.06
C VAL A 41 6.63 -0.14 -1.88
N ASN A 42 6.40 0.35 -0.66
CA ASN A 42 6.65 1.74 -0.32
C ASN A 42 7.97 1.84 0.42
N THR A 43 8.98 2.37 -0.23
CA THR A 43 10.30 2.50 0.34
C THR A 43 10.57 3.95 0.72
N CYS A 44 11.33 4.14 1.79
CA CYS A 44 11.75 5.47 2.20
C CYS A 44 12.88 5.94 1.29
N ALA A 45 12.61 6.97 0.53
CA ALA A 45 13.65 7.58 -0.30
C ALA A 45 14.42 8.58 0.56
N VAL A 46 15.55 8.14 1.05
CA VAL A 46 16.42 9.02 1.82
C VAL A 46 17.46 9.59 0.87
N THR A 47 17.37 10.85 0.64
CA THR A 47 18.37 11.57 -0.16
C THR A 47 19.27 12.37 0.72
#